data_e12eb74d56755d4a37d987b069e63ff7
#
_entry.id   e12eb74d56755d4a37d987b069e63ff7
#
_cell.length_a   1.000
_cell.length_b   1.000
_cell.length_c   1.000
_cell.angle_alpha   90.00
_cell.angle_beta   90.00
_cell.angle_gamma   90.00
#
_symmetry.space_group_name_H-M   'P 1'
#
loop_
_entity.id
_entity.type
_entity.pdbx_description
1 polymer ?
#
loop_
_entity_poly.entity_id
_entity_poly.type
_entity_poly.pdbx_seq_one_letter_code
_entity_poly.pdbx_strand_id
1 'polypeptide(L)'
;MTRLICISFILISLISQALFSQTKQLSIDDAVVGLYRNLAPDRISGIQWRPGSEEYSFMKSGGLWVHNVNSGTEEVLLTVGELNKQLNKTGTDSLRSFPAIEWISNNRIRFYAGSSIVYFDLDKQKVAFHFKYPEGAENFDISPSHNYLAYTVGNNLNIKNTKQIETSVSNERNLDMVFGTTVHRNEFGINKGTFWSPSGKLLAFYRKDESKVSDYPLVDVTKRVAGLENIKYPMAGMDSEEVSIGIFNTDSKQTVYLETGKPADQYLTNIAWRPDENIIYVAVLNREQNHMKFNAYNTENGKLIKTLFEERHTKYVEPLNPALFVPGNNDRFVWQSRRDGYTHLYLYDVSGTLLKQLTKGNWEVTDVYGFSSDGKYIYLQANKESPIDFDIYRLDIESAKLS
;
A
#
# COMPACT_ATOMS: atom_id res chain seq x y z
N MET A 1 -6.07 58.92 51.47
CA MET A 1 -5.17 57.89 50.89
C MET A 1 -5.63 56.45 51.16
N THR A 2 -6.02 56.09 52.36
CA THR A 2 -6.39 54.72 52.75
C THR A 2 -7.62 54.14 51.98
N ARG A 3 -8.65 54.96 51.65
CA ARG A 3 -9.84 54.47 50.90
C ARG A 3 -9.56 54.19 49.41
N LEU A 4 -8.64 54.89 48.76
CA LEU A 4 -8.24 54.60 47.38
C LEU A 4 -7.41 53.31 47.30
N ILE A 5 -6.58 53.03 48.28
CA ILE A 5 -5.74 51.81 48.37
C ILE A 5 -6.63 50.55 48.51
N CYS A 6 -7.67 50.63 49.37
CA CYS A 6 -8.63 49.50 49.52
C CYS A 6 -9.43 49.20 48.25
N ILE A 7 -9.85 50.24 47.50
CA ILE A 7 -10.61 50.07 46.24
C ILE A 7 -9.68 49.46 45.16
N SER A 8 -8.41 49.87 45.08
CA SER A 8 -7.45 49.30 44.16
C SER A 8 -7.15 47.82 44.47
N PHE A 9 -7.07 47.45 45.75
CA PHE A 9 -6.86 46.04 46.17
C PHE A 9 -8.07 45.16 45.87
N ILE A 10 -9.30 45.68 46.03
CA ILE A 10 -10.54 44.97 45.68
C ILE A 10 -10.66 44.79 44.14
N LEU A 11 -10.30 45.80 43.34
CA LEU A 11 -10.27 45.66 41.87
C LEU A 11 -9.21 44.67 41.41
N ILE A 12 -8.04 44.61 41.99
CA ILE A 12 -6.99 43.65 41.66
C ILE A 12 -7.39 42.24 42.05
N SER A 13 -8.08 42.03 43.20
CA SER A 13 -8.58 40.71 43.58
C SER A 13 -9.74 40.22 42.70
N LEU A 14 -10.57 41.09 42.15
CA LEU A 14 -11.62 40.75 41.20
C LEU A 14 -11.06 40.42 39.80
N ILE A 15 -9.96 41.08 39.37
CA ILE A 15 -9.30 40.76 38.11
C ILE A 15 -8.52 39.43 38.21
N SER A 16 -7.95 39.09 39.38
CA SER A 16 -7.28 37.82 39.55
C SER A 16 -8.19 36.61 39.54
N GLN A 17 -9.48 36.74 39.85
CA GLN A 17 -10.49 35.69 39.73
C GLN A 17 -10.98 35.47 38.33
N ALA A 18 -10.85 36.49 37.43
CA ALA A 18 -11.23 36.35 36.03
C ALA A 18 -10.20 35.63 35.15
N LEU A 19 -8.99 35.35 35.71
CA LEU A 19 -7.90 34.70 34.99
C LEU A 19 -7.78 33.17 35.25
N PHE A 20 -8.65 32.60 36.08
CA PHE A 20 -8.81 31.15 36.10
C PHE A 20 -9.68 30.76 34.90
N SER A 21 -9.04 30.45 33.81
CA SER A 21 -9.65 29.65 32.75
C SER A 21 -10.32 28.49 33.43
N GLN A 22 -11.66 28.46 33.42
CA GLN A 22 -12.40 27.28 33.84
C GLN A 22 -12.02 26.15 32.86
N THR A 23 -11.04 25.37 33.22
CA THR A 23 -10.77 24.11 32.53
C THR A 23 -12.00 23.24 32.73
N LYS A 24 -12.87 23.19 31.72
CA LYS A 24 -13.99 22.26 31.70
C LYS A 24 -13.42 20.85 31.92
N GLN A 25 -13.78 20.23 33.02
CA GLN A 25 -13.41 18.84 33.25
C GLN A 25 -14.20 17.97 32.25
N LEU A 26 -13.51 17.06 31.60
CA LEU A 26 -14.15 16.08 30.71
C LEU A 26 -14.97 15.12 31.57
N SER A 27 -16.26 14.98 31.26
CA SER A 27 -17.09 13.91 31.79
C SER A 27 -16.68 12.56 31.15
N ILE A 28 -17.15 11.45 31.72
CA ILE A 28 -16.99 10.12 31.09
C ILE A 28 -17.64 10.12 29.70
N ASP A 29 -18.82 10.73 29.54
CA ASP A 29 -19.49 10.87 28.26
C ASP A 29 -18.64 11.70 27.26
N ASP A 30 -18.04 12.80 27.72
CA ASP A 30 -17.13 13.59 26.86
C ASP A 30 -15.91 12.75 26.44
N ALA A 31 -15.31 11.96 27.36
CA ALA A 31 -14.10 11.18 27.07
C ALA A 31 -14.39 9.94 26.19
N VAL A 32 -15.57 9.30 26.30
CA VAL A 32 -15.90 8.07 25.58
C VAL A 32 -16.70 8.34 24.30
N VAL A 33 -17.64 9.26 24.34
CA VAL A 33 -18.54 9.55 23.20
C VAL A 33 -18.22 10.90 22.56
N GLY A 34 -17.98 11.91 23.38
CA GLY A 34 -17.77 13.29 22.94
C GLY A 34 -16.53 13.47 22.07
N LEU A 35 -15.44 12.75 22.40
CA LEU A 35 -14.19 12.77 21.59
C LEU A 35 -14.40 12.32 20.14
N TYR A 36 -15.42 11.50 19.87
CA TYR A 36 -15.77 11.02 18.53
C TYR A 36 -16.91 11.81 17.87
N ARG A 37 -17.49 12.79 18.58
CA ARG A 37 -18.64 13.58 18.13
C ARG A 37 -18.42 15.07 18.36
N ASN A 38 -18.95 15.60 19.46
CA ASN A 38 -19.02 17.03 19.73
C ASN A 38 -17.68 17.68 20.06
N LEU A 39 -16.72 16.90 20.55
CA LEU A 39 -15.37 17.35 20.89
C LEU A 39 -14.34 16.95 19.85
N ALA A 40 -14.73 16.20 18.81
CA ALA A 40 -13.84 15.91 17.70
C ALA A 40 -13.51 17.23 16.97
N PRO A 41 -12.23 17.47 16.65
CA PRO A 41 -11.88 18.60 15.80
C PRO A 41 -12.51 18.44 14.41
N ASP A 42 -12.86 19.55 13.79
CA ASP A 42 -13.29 19.54 12.39
C ASP A 42 -12.18 18.95 11.53
N ARG A 43 -12.53 17.96 10.73
CA ARG A 43 -11.59 17.28 9.84
C ARG A 43 -11.98 17.50 8.40
N ILE A 44 -11.02 17.93 7.61
CA ILE A 44 -11.16 17.89 6.16
C ILE A 44 -10.88 16.44 5.73
N SER A 45 -11.85 15.77 5.11
CA SER A 45 -11.73 14.38 4.69
C SER A 45 -11.34 14.27 3.23
N GLY A 46 -10.58 13.21 2.90
CA GLY A 46 -10.22 12.88 1.52
C GLY A 46 -9.32 13.91 0.84
N ILE A 47 -8.42 14.57 1.60
CA ILE A 47 -7.47 15.53 1.02
C ILE A 47 -6.50 14.79 0.12
N GLN A 48 -6.43 15.21 -1.14
CA GLN A 48 -5.49 14.69 -2.13
C GLN A 48 -5.08 15.82 -3.09
N TRP A 49 -3.81 15.89 -3.45
CA TRP A 49 -3.38 16.74 -4.55
C TRP A 49 -3.99 16.27 -5.88
N ARG A 50 -4.52 17.21 -6.64
CA ARG A 50 -4.95 16.98 -8.02
C ARG A 50 -3.70 16.94 -8.91
N PRO A 51 -3.42 15.81 -9.58
CA PRO A 51 -2.19 15.66 -10.34
C PRO A 51 -1.96 16.77 -11.36
N GLY A 52 -0.73 17.32 -11.40
CA GLY A 52 -0.35 18.32 -12.38
C GLY A 52 -1.04 19.67 -12.24
N SER A 53 -1.55 19.99 -11.05
CA SER A 53 -2.20 21.28 -10.77
C SER A 53 -1.74 21.87 -9.42
N GLU A 54 -2.10 23.14 -9.18
CA GLU A 54 -1.92 23.84 -7.90
C GLU A 54 -3.19 23.72 -7.03
N GLU A 55 -3.86 22.56 -7.10
CA GLU A 55 -5.12 22.32 -6.41
C GLU A 55 -5.04 21.05 -5.58
N TYR A 56 -5.67 21.08 -4.41
CA TYR A 56 -6.00 19.86 -3.67
C TYR A 56 -7.52 19.66 -3.62
N SER A 57 -7.93 18.42 -3.70
CA SER A 57 -9.34 18.04 -3.54
C SER A 57 -9.65 17.60 -2.13
N PHE A 58 -10.92 17.72 -1.74
CA PHE A 58 -11.46 17.30 -0.47
C PHE A 58 -12.96 17.04 -0.56
N MET A 59 -13.50 16.34 0.43
CA MET A 59 -14.92 16.02 0.51
C MET A 59 -15.65 17.04 1.39
N LYS A 60 -16.71 17.68 0.84
CA LYS A 60 -17.55 18.65 1.55
C LYS A 60 -18.98 18.58 1.03
N SER A 61 -19.98 18.59 1.93
CA SER A 61 -21.40 18.68 1.58
C SER A 61 -21.88 17.71 0.50
N GLY A 62 -21.40 16.44 0.55
CA GLY A 62 -21.80 15.40 -0.40
C GLY A 62 -21.23 15.56 -1.80
N GLY A 63 -20.13 16.29 -1.96
CA GLY A 63 -19.43 16.48 -3.23
C GLY A 63 -17.92 16.45 -3.11
N LEU A 64 -17.27 16.34 -4.27
CA LEU A 64 -15.84 16.53 -4.47
C LEU A 64 -15.58 18.00 -4.75
N TRP A 65 -14.80 18.63 -3.90
CA TRP A 65 -14.39 20.02 -3.99
C TRP A 65 -12.90 20.12 -4.28
N VAL A 66 -12.49 21.21 -4.88
CA VAL A 66 -11.07 21.59 -5.01
C VAL A 66 -10.83 22.96 -4.43
N HIS A 67 -9.63 23.13 -3.89
CA HIS A 67 -9.09 24.40 -3.42
C HIS A 67 -7.82 24.72 -4.21
N ASN A 68 -7.78 25.88 -4.84
CA ASN A 68 -6.58 26.35 -5.52
C ASN A 68 -5.72 27.15 -4.54
N VAL A 69 -4.48 26.68 -4.31
CA VAL A 69 -3.59 27.24 -3.29
C VAL A 69 -3.07 28.64 -3.63
N ASN A 70 -3.05 29.01 -4.91
CA ASN A 70 -2.56 30.33 -5.34
C ASN A 70 -3.66 31.41 -5.26
N SER A 71 -4.88 31.08 -5.69
CA SER A 71 -6.00 32.05 -5.68
C SER A 71 -6.83 32.02 -4.40
N GLY A 72 -6.73 30.93 -3.61
CA GLY A 72 -7.56 30.70 -2.42
C GLY A 72 -9.03 30.39 -2.74
N THR A 73 -9.36 30.09 -4.00
CA THR A 73 -10.74 29.81 -4.42
C THR A 73 -11.11 28.35 -4.19
N GLU A 74 -12.37 28.11 -3.82
CA GLU A 74 -12.96 26.77 -3.72
C GLU A 74 -14.07 26.62 -4.75
N GLU A 75 -14.12 25.45 -5.39
CA GLU A 75 -15.20 25.08 -6.30
C GLU A 75 -15.59 23.61 -6.16
N VAL A 76 -16.84 23.29 -6.49
CA VAL A 76 -17.34 21.92 -6.54
C VAL A 76 -17.07 21.34 -7.94
N LEU A 77 -16.35 20.22 -8.00
CA LEU A 77 -16.10 19.50 -9.26
C LEU A 77 -17.23 18.54 -9.62
N LEU A 78 -17.83 17.91 -8.61
CA LEU A 78 -18.82 16.86 -8.83
C LEU A 78 -19.61 16.60 -7.54
N THR A 79 -20.94 16.57 -7.65
CA THR A 79 -21.83 16.19 -6.56
C THR A 79 -22.22 14.71 -6.65
N VAL A 80 -22.64 14.10 -5.54
CA VAL A 80 -23.16 12.73 -5.54
C VAL A 80 -24.39 12.56 -6.44
N GLY A 81 -25.23 13.60 -6.54
CA GLY A 81 -26.41 13.59 -7.41
C GLY A 81 -26.06 13.53 -8.90
N GLU A 82 -25.08 14.33 -9.33
CA GLU A 82 -24.57 14.30 -10.71
C GLU A 82 -23.88 12.98 -11.01
N LEU A 83 -23.06 12.48 -10.07
CA LEU A 83 -22.40 11.20 -10.20
C LEU A 83 -23.41 10.06 -10.39
N ASN A 84 -24.45 9.99 -9.55
CA ASN A 84 -25.49 8.96 -9.65
C ASN A 84 -26.26 9.00 -10.96
N LYS A 85 -26.50 10.18 -11.55
CA LYS A 85 -27.12 10.28 -12.89
C LYS A 85 -26.28 9.57 -13.96
N GLN A 86 -24.97 9.56 -13.83
CA GLN A 86 -24.08 8.92 -14.80
C GLN A 86 -23.90 7.43 -14.49
N LEU A 87 -23.84 7.04 -13.21
CA LEU A 87 -23.75 5.63 -12.80
C LEU A 87 -24.97 4.84 -13.30
N ASN A 88 -26.18 5.41 -13.15
CA ASN A 88 -27.42 4.80 -13.60
C ASN A 88 -27.43 4.51 -15.11
N LYS A 89 -26.76 5.35 -15.93
CA LYS A 89 -26.65 5.10 -17.39
C LYS A 89 -25.79 3.88 -17.73
N THR A 90 -24.92 3.45 -16.83
CA THR A 90 -24.04 2.30 -17.03
C THR A 90 -24.50 1.04 -16.29
N GLY A 91 -25.66 1.11 -15.62
CA GLY A 91 -26.18 0.01 -14.82
C GLY A 91 -25.36 -0.24 -13.55
N THR A 92 -24.64 0.78 -13.08
CA THR A 92 -23.90 0.73 -11.82
C THR A 92 -24.79 1.27 -10.69
N ASP A 93 -24.66 0.71 -9.50
CA ASP A 93 -25.47 1.08 -8.34
C ASP A 93 -25.27 2.54 -7.94
N SER A 94 -26.36 3.18 -7.49
CA SER A 94 -26.33 4.53 -6.94
C SER A 94 -25.66 4.55 -5.57
N LEU A 95 -24.94 5.64 -5.30
CA LEU A 95 -24.23 5.88 -4.06
C LEU A 95 -25.10 6.72 -3.10
N ARG A 96 -25.06 6.39 -1.80
CA ARG A 96 -25.74 7.17 -0.75
C ARG A 96 -24.98 8.45 -0.36
N SER A 97 -23.65 8.41 -0.49
CA SER A 97 -22.73 9.52 -0.20
C SER A 97 -21.64 9.56 -1.26
N PHE A 98 -20.92 10.67 -1.35
CA PHE A 98 -19.77 10.76 -2.26
C PHE A 98 -18.70 9.74 -1.83
N PRO A 99 -18.16 8.91 -2.75
CA PRO A 99 -17.23 7.84 -2.42
C PRO A 99 -15.81 8.39 -2.14
N ALA A 100 -14.99 7.61 -1.44
CA ALA A 100 -13.56 7.84 -1.47
C ALA A 100 -13.05 7.68 -2.91
N ILE A 101 -12.23 8.60 -3.36
CA ILE A 101 -11.68 8.63 -4.72
C ILE A 101 -10.18 8.41 -4.72
N GLU A 102 -9.66 8.09 -5.88
CA GLU A 102 -8.25 8.17 -6.22
C GLU A 102 -8.12 8.95 -7.54
N TRP A 103 -7.21 9.92 -7.58
CA TRP A 103 -6.87 10.64 -8.79
C TRP A 103 -6.02 9.78 -9.72
N ILE A 104 -6.47 9.59 -10.97
CA ILE A 104 -5.72 8.88 -12.00
C ILE A 104 -4.98 9.86 -12.92
N SER A 105 -5.56 11.04 -13.11
CA SER A 105 -4.98 12.19 -13.80
C SER A 105 -5.65 13.46 -13.30
N ASN A 106 -5.27 14.63 -13.79
CA ASN A 106 -5.92 15.89 -13.44
C ASN A 106 -7.41 15.99 -13.75
N ASN A 107 -7.91 15.12 -14.64
CA ASN A 107 -9.31 15.11 -15.07
C ASN A 107 -10.01 13.75 -14.93
N ARG A 108 -9.36 12.77 -14.27
CA ARG A 108 -9.95 11.44 -14.10
C ARG A 108 -9.79 10.93 -12.68
N ILE A 109 -10.89 10.48 -12.11
CA ILE A 109 -10.95 9.85 -10.79
C ILE A 109 -11.39 8.39 -10.91
N ARG A 110 -11.00 7.59 -9.91
CA ARG A 110 -11.42 6.20 -9.70
C ARG A 110 -12.06 6.06 -8.33
N PHE A 111 -13.09 5.22 -8.23
CA PHE A 111 -13.76 4.89 -6.98
C PHE A 111 -14.53 3.58 -7.08
N TYR A 112 -14.98 3.08 -5.94
CA TYR A 112 -15.82 1.88 -5.86
C TYR A 112 -17.29 2.25 -5.79
N ALA A 113 -18.14 1.52 -6.54
CA ALA A 113 -19.59 1.67 -6.54
C ALA A 113 -20.26 0.29 -6.71
N GLY A 114 -20.91 -0.23 -5.65
CA GLY A 114 -21.45 -1.59 -5.63
C GLY A 114 -20.39 -2.62 -5.99
N SER A 115 -20.67 -3.47 -6.97
CA SER A 115 -19.75 -4.49 -7.50
C SER A 115 -18.89 -3.99 -8.66
N SER A 116 -18.54 -2.69 -8.68
CA SER A 116 -17.78 -2.08 -9.76
C SER A 116 -16.68 -1.14 -9.27
N ILE A 117 -15.56 -1.13 -9.99
CA ILE A 117 -14.52 -0.10 -9.90
C ILE A 117 -14.73 0.83 -11.07
N VAL A 118 -15.08 2.08 -10.80
CA VAL A 118 -15.52 3.06 -11.80
C VAL A 118 -14.44 4.08 -12.07
N TYR A 119 -14.21 4.39 -13.33
CA TYR A 119 -13.37 5.49 -13.80
C TYR A 119 -14.27 6.59 -14.37
N PHE A 120 -14.18 7.77 -13.80
CA PHE A 120 -15.01 8.92 -14.17
C PHE A 120 -14.15 10.03 -14.79
N ASP A 121 -14.56 10.52 -15.94
CA ASP A 121 -13.93 11.63 -16.67
C ASP A 121 -14.64 12.92 -16.26
N LEU A 122 -13.93 13.80 -15.57
CA LEU A 122 -14.46 15.05 -15.03
C LEU A 122 -14.73 16.10 -16.12
N ASP A 123 -13.91 16.14 -17.19
CA ASP A 123 -14.14 17.09 -18.29
C ASP A 123 -15.38 16.72 -19.09
N LYS A 124 -15.59 15.42 -19.33
CA LYS A 124 -16.74 14.90 -20.07
C LYS A 124 -17.96 14.65 -19.19
N GLN A 125 -17.81 14.79 -17.87
CA GLN A 125 -18.87 14.54 -16.89
C GLN A 125 -19.57 13.19 -17.11
N LYS A 126 -18.78 12.12 -17.29
CA LYS A 126 -19.31 10.77 -17.55
C LYS A 126 -18.39 9.65 -17.07
N VAL A 127 -18.99 8.47 -16.87
CA VAL A 127 -18.23 7.24 -16.69
C VAL A 127 -17.42 6.95 -17.96
N ALA A 128 -16.10 6.88 -17.83
CA ALA A 128 -15.21 6.54 -18.94
C ALA A 128 -15.26 5.02 -19.23
N PHE A 129 -15.12 4.23 -18.20
CA PHE A 129 -15.30 2.79 -18.15
C PHE A 129 -15.41 2.31 -16.71
N HIS A 130 -15.74 1.03 -16.50
CA HIS A 130 -15.72 0.42 -15.18
C HIS A 130 -15.30 -1.05 -15.30
N PHE A 131 -14.81 -1.63 -14.19
CA PHE A 131 -14.64 -3.07 -14.05
C PHE A 131 -15.76 -3.59 -13.16
N LYS A 132 -16.65 -4.41 -13.73
CA LYS A 132 -17.63 -5.16 -12.93
C LYS A 132 -17.03 -6.49 -12.51
N TYR A 133 -17.07 -6.81 -11.23
CA TYR A 133 -16.54 -8.05 -10.67
C TYR A 133 -17.65 -8.91 -10.07
N PRO A 134 -17.49 -10.25 -10.04
CA PRO A 134 -18.49 -11.16 -9.50
C PRO A 134 -18.55 -11.08 -7.97
N GLU A 135 -19.64 -11.62 -7.41
CA GLU A 135 -19.76 -11.85 -5.98
C GLU A 135 -18.63 -12.79 -5.48
N GLY A 136 -18.11 -12.54 -4.30
CA GLY A 136 -16.98 -13.29 -3.74
C GLY A 136 -15.63 -12.97 -4.38
N ALA A 137 -15.52 -11.93 -5.22
CA ALA A 137 -14.25 -11.45 -5.72
C ALA A 137 -13.49 -10.68 -4.63
N GLU A 138 -12.20 -11.01 -4.48
CA GLU A 138 -11.30 -10.43 -3.47
C GLU A 138 -9.93 -10.13 -4.09
N ASN A 139 -9.00 -9.57 -3.30
CA ASN A 139 -7.59 -9.33 -3.67
C ASN A 139 -7.44 -8.54 -4.98
N PHE A 140 -8.17 -7.44 -5.10
CA PHE A 140 -8.15 -6.58 -6.28
C PHE A 140 -6.79 -5.91 -6.48
N ASP A 141 -6.25 -6.02 -7.70
CA ASP A 141 -5.02 -5.34 -8.12
C ASP A 141 -5.17 -4.81 -9.55
N ILE A 142 -5.07 -3.49 -9.70
CA ILE A 142 -5.24 -2.83 -10.99
C ILE A 142 -3.87 -2.64 -11.64
N SER A 143 -3.75 -2.96 -12.92
CA SER A 143 -2.52 -2.73 -13.65
C SER A 143 -2.13 -1.23 -13.69
N PRO A 144 -0.85 -0.87 -13.69
CA PRO A 144 -0.41 0.53 -13.80
C PRO A 144 -0.96 1.27 -15.03
N SER A 145 -1.22 0.52 -16.11
CA SER A 145 -1.85 1.05 -17.33
C SER A 145 -3.38 1.25 -17.20
N HIS A 146 -4.00 0.84 -16.08
CA HIS A 146 -5.45 0.81 -15.85
C HIS A 146 -6.26 0.00 -16.87
N ASN A 147 -5.61 -0.88 -17.65
CA ASN A 147 -6.26 -1.70 -18.67
C ASN A 147 -6.77 -3.04 -18.15
N TYR A 148 -6.25 -3.49 -17.00
CA TYR A 148 -6.60 -4.77 -16.41
C TYR A 148 -6.87 -4.63 -14.91
N LEU A 149 -7.81 -5.44 -14.43
CA LEU A 149 -8.07 -5.72 -13.04
C LEU A 149 -7.73 -7.20 -12.77
N ALA A 150 -6.82 -7.49 -11.85
CA ALA A 150 -6.64 -8.82 -11.29
C ALA A 150 -7.48 -8.97 -10.01
N TYR A 151 -8.04 -10.16 -9.78
CA TYR A 151 -8.82 -10.48 -8.58
C TYR A 151 -8.90 -11.99 -8.40
N THR A 152 -9.17 -12.42 -7.18
CA THR A 152 -9.40 -13.83 -6.86
C THR A 152 -10.89 -14.11 -6.68
N VAL A 153 -11.30 -15.34 -7.03
CA VAL A 153 -12.59 -15.93 -6.65
C VAL A 153 -12.30 -17.31 -6.08
N GLY A 154 -12.60 -17.51 -4.81
CA GLY A 154 -12.08 -18.66 -4.08
C GLY A 154 -10.55 -18.69 -4.16
N ASN A 155 -9.98 -19.85 -4.49
CA ASN A 155 -8.53 -20.02 -4.57
C ASN A 155 -7.93 -19.71 -5.96
N ASN A 156 -8.73 -19.20 -6.89
CA ASN A 156 -8.30 -18.98 -8.27
C ASN A 156 -8.15 -17.50 -8.62
N LEU A 157 -7.10 -17.20 -9.41
CA LEU A 157 -6.77 -15.87 -9.91
C LEU A 157 -7.37 -15.64 -11.30
N ASN A 158 -7.99 -14.50 -11.47
CA ASN A 158 -8.59 -14.04 -12.73
C ASN A 158 -8.10 -12.64 -13.07
N ILE A 159 -8.13 -12.28 -14.35
CA ILE A 159 -7.97 -10.91 -14.81
C ILE A 159 -9.15 -10.50 -15.69
N LYS A 160 -9.49 -9.23 -15.67
CA LYS A 160 -10.52 -8.63 -16.50
C LYS A 160 -9.99 -7.38 -17.18
N ASN A 161 -10.26 -7.19 -18.47
CA ASN A 161 -9.87 -5.99 -19.19
C ASN A 161 -10.99 -4.93 -19.22
N THR A 162 -10.70 -3.72 -19.72
CA THR A 162 -11.66 -2.60 -19.83
C THR A 162 -12.86 -2.90 -20.71
N LYS A 163 -12.79 -3.92 -21.59
CA LYS A 163 -13.92 -4.41 -22.39
C LYS A 163 -14.76 -5.46 -21.65
N GLN A 164 -14.53 -5.67 -20.37
CA GLN A 164 -15.17 -6.69 -19.54
C GLN A 164 -14.86 -8.15 -19.95
N ILE A 165 -13.80 -8.36 -20.76
CA ILE A 165 -13.37 -9.71 -21.12
C ILE A 165 -12.56 -10.26 -19.95
N GLU A 166 -13.04 -11.39 -19.41
CA GLU A 166 -12.40 -12.12 -18.32
C GLU A 166 -11.47 -13.21 -18.87
N THR A 167 -10.35 -13.41 -18.19
CA THR A 167 -9.40 -14.48 -18.47
C THR A 167 -8.99 -15.11 -17.14
N SER A 168 -9.16 -16.42 -17.03
CA SER A 168 -8.66 -17.16 -15.87
C SER A 168 -7.15 -17.35 -15.99
N VAL A 169 -6.42 -16.86 -14.98
CA VAL A 169 -4.97 -17.09 -14.85
C VAL A 169 -4.71 -18.48 -14.25
N SER A 170 -5.59 -18.90 -13.33
CA SER A 170 -5.62 -20.26 -12.79
C SER A 170 -7.05 -20.82 -12.83
N ASN A 171 -7.15 -22.16 -12.92
CA ASN A 171 -8.42 -22.88 -12.85
C ASN A 171 -8.16 -24.21 -12.12
N GLU A 172 -7.74 -24.11 -10.89
CA GLU A 172 -7.36 -25.26 -10.06
C GLU A 172 -8.57 -25.71 -9.21
N ARG A 173 -8.76 -27.02 -9.11
CA ARG A 173 -9.85 -27.64 -8.34
C ARG A 173 -9.40 -28.15 -6.97
N ASN A 174 -8.08 -28.33 -6.79
CA ASN A 174 -7.52 -28.68 -5.50
C ASN A 174 -7.59 -27.46 -4.57
N LEU A 175 -8.33 -27.55 -3.48
CA LEU A 175 -8.54 -26.46 -2.53
C LEU A 175 -7.28 -26.12 -1.72
N ASP A 176 -6.28 -27.00 -1.68
CA ASP A 176 -4.99 -26.69 -1.05
C ASP A 176 -4.07 -25.85 -1.96
N MET A 177 -4.45 -25.64 -3.22
CA MET A 177 -3.71 -24.79 -4.16
C MET A 177 -4.35 -23.43 -4.25
N VAL A 178 -3.63 -22.39 -3.85
CA VAL A 178 -4.14 -21.01 -3.77
C VAL A 178 -3.31 -20.06 -4.64
N PHE A 179 -3.96 -19.18 -5.37
CA PHE A 179 -3.33 -18.30 -6.35
C PHE A 179 -3.69 -16.84 -6.09
N GLY A 180 -2.72 -15.93 -6.24
CA GLY A 180 -2.93 -14.49 -6.20
C GLY A 180 -3.27 -13.90 -4.83
N THR A 181 -3.08 -14.67 -3.76
CA THR A 181 -3.24 -14.22 -2.36
C THR A 181 -1.90 -13.99 -1.69
N THR A 182 -1.91 -13.33 -0.54
CA THR A 182 -0.72 -13.21 0.30
C THR A 182 -0.21 -14.59 0.76
N VAL A 183 1.08 -14.65 1.01
CA VAL A 183 1.78 -15.87 1.46
C VAL A 183 2.57 -15.57 2.73
N HIS A 184 3.19 -16.60 3.32
CA HIS A 184 4.10 -16.48 4.45
C HIS A 184 3.51 -15.71 5.64
N ARG A 185 2.20 -15.83 5.86
CA ARG A 185 1.46 -15.14 6.95
C ARG A 185 1.62 -13.62 6.94
N ASN A 186 1.79 -13.03 5.76
CA ASN A 186 2.00 -11.59 5.55
C ASN A 186 3.31 -11.06 6.17
N GLU A 187 4.28 -11.92 6.46
CA GLU A 187 5.61 -11.51 6.93
C GLU A 187 6.43 -10.88 5.79
N PHE A 188 7.56 -10.27 6.12
CA PHE A 188 8.53 -9.69 5.18
C PHE A 188 7.94 -8.65 4.22
N GLY A 189 6.98 -7.84 4.70
CA GLY A 189 6.34 -6.79 3.92
C GLY A 189 5.34 -7.27 2.88
N ILE A 190 4.97 -8.56 2.91
CA ILE A 190 4.00 -9.13 1.97
C ILE A 190 2.59 -8.66 2.36
N ASN A 191 1.95 -7.87 1.52
CA ASN A 191 0.60 -7.33 1.72
C ASN A 191 -0.36 -7.63 0.56
N LYS A 192 0.13 -8.25 -0.52
CA LYS A 192 -0.65 -8.66 -1.68
C LYS A 192 -0.04 -9.89 -2.35
N GLY A 193 -0.83 -10.54 -3.21
CA GLY A 193 -0.40 -11.76 -3.91
C GLY A 193 -0.17 -11.61 -5.41
N THR A 194 -0.33 -10.40 -5.95
CA THR A 194 -0.19 -10.09 -7.38
C THR A 194 0.67 -8.86 -7.60
N PHE A 195 1.46 -8.82 -8.69
CA PHE A 195 2.43 -7.77 -8.95
C PHE A 195 2.49 -7.52 -10.46
N TRP A 196 1.80 -6.47 -10.91
CA TRP A 196 1.82 -6.06 -12.30
C TRP A 196 3.17 -5.49 -12.71
N SER A 197 3.60 -5.82 -13.93
CA SER A 197 4.73 -5.14 -14.55
C SER A 197 4.40 -3.68 -14.88
N PRO A 198 5.38 -2.78 -15.05
CA PRO A 198 5.15 -1.36 -15.33
C PRO A 198 4.19 -1.08 -16.49
N SER A 199 4.27 -1.84 -17.59
CA SER A 199 3.34 -1.71 -18.73
C SER A 199 1.95 -2.33 -18.47
N GLY A 200 1.83 -3.21 -17.47
CA GLY A 200 0.64 -4.01 -17.21
C GLY A 200 0.43 -5.17 -18.18
N LYS A 201 1.48 -5.58 -18.92
CA LYS A 201 1.42 -6.75 -19.82
C LYS A 201 1.72 -8.07 -19.11
N LEU A 202 2.53 -8.02 -18.08
CA LEU A 202 2.90 -9.19 -17.29
C LEU A 202 2.33 -9.06 -15.88
N LEU A 203 1.84 -10.18 -15.33
CA LEU A 203 1.35 -10.27 -13.97
C LEU A 203 2.12 -11.34 -13.22
N ALA A 204 3.03 -10.95 -12.31
CA ALA A 204 3.60 -11.89 -11.36
C ALA A 204 2.59 -12.16 -10.25
N PHE A 205 2.52 -13.40 -9.78
CA PHE A 205 1.59 -13.80 -8.73
C PHE A 205 2.16 -14.94 -7.91
N TYR A 206 1.76 -15.00 -6.64
CA TYR A 206 2.03 -16.15 -5.80
C TYR A 206 1.10 -17.31 -6.12
N ARG A 207 1.67 -18.51 -6.19
CA ARG A 207 0.99 -19.80 -6.11
C ARG A 207 1.48 -20.51 -4.84
N LYS A 208 0.55 -20.87 -4.01
CA LYS A 208 0.77 -21.46 -2.70
C LYS A 208 0.20 -22.86 -2.67
N ASP A 209 1.01 -23.85 -2.25
CA ASP A 209 0.61 -25.23 -1.99
C ASP A 209 0.52 -25.44 -0.48
N GLU A 210 -0.69 -25.60 0.04
CA GLU A 210 -0.97 -25.81 1.46
C GLU A 210 -1.29 -27.29 1.78
N SER A 211 -1.06 -28.23 0.85
CA SER A 211 -1.41 -29.65 1.03
C SER A 211 -0.75 -30.32 2.23
N LYS A 212 0.44 -29.83 2.63
CA LYS A 212 1.19 -30.32 3.80
C LYS A 212 0.88 -29.54 5.08
N VAL A 213 0.19 -28.40 4.97
CA VAL A 213 -0.10 -27.53 6.11
C VAL A 213 -1.21 -28.13 6.95
N SER A 214 -0.99 -28.22 8.26
CA SER A 214 -1.96 -28.72 9.21
C SER A 214 -3.20 -27.85 9.31
N ASP A 215 -4.36 -28.48 9.50
CA ASP A 215 -5.58 -27.78 9.85
C ASP A 215 -5.53 -27.34 11.32
N TYR A 216 -5.85 -26.07 11.55
CA TYR A 216 -6.03 -25.50 12.89
C TYR A 216 -7.50 -25.21 13.12
N PRO A 217 -8.15 -25.82 14.16
CA PRO A 217 -9.56 -25.64 14.42
C PRO A 217 -9.83 -24.29 15.10
N LEU A 218 -10.64 -23.45 14.46
CA LEU A 218 -11.23 -22.27 15.07
C LEU A 218 -12.66 -22.62 15.55
N VAL A 219 -13.02 -22.19 16.76
CA VAL A 219 -14.38 -22.36 17.28
C VAL A 219 -15.21 -21.15 16.86
N ASP A 220 -16.20 -21.38 15.99
CA ASP A 220 -17.19 -20.37 15.62
C ASP A 220 -18.27 -20.28 16.72
N VAL A 221 -18.15 -19.26 17.56
CA VAL A 221 -19.08 -18.97 18.66
C VAL A 221 -20.27 -18.08 18.25
N THR A 222 -20.31 -17.64 16.99
CA THR A 222 -21.42 -16.79 16.50
C THR A 222 -22.67 -17.59 16.22
N LYS A 223 -22.57 -18.92 16.05
CA LYS A 223 -23.67 -19.83 15.86
C LYS A 223 -24.27 -20.22 17.21
N ARG A 224 -25.60 -20.53 17.24
CA ARG A 224 -26.28 -20.97 18.45
C ARG A 224 -25.65 -22.24 19.06
N VAL A 225 -25.22 -23.17 18.21
CA VAL A 225 -24.37 -24.31 18.58
C VAL A 225 -23.04 -24.06 17.93
N ALA A 226 -22.00 -23.92 18.75
CA ALA A 226 -20.67 -23.67 18.27
C ALA A 226 -20.22 -24.74 17.26
N GLY A 227 -19.61 -24.32 16.16
CA GLY A 227 -19.03 -25.19 15.14
C GLY A 227 -17.50 -25.08 15.10
N LEU A 228 -16.87 -26.03 14.43
CA LEU A 228 -15.45 -25.91 14.10
C LEU A 228 -15.31 -25.36 12.67
N GLU A 229 -14.43 -24.38 12.52
CA GLU A 229 -14.00 -23.84 11.24
C GLU A 229 -12.49 -24.02 11.13
N ASN A 230 -12.06 -24.94 10.26
CA ASN A 230 -10.65 -25.26 10.11
C ASN A 230 -9.99 -24.26 9.16
N ILE A 231 -8.81 -23.76 9.55
CA ILE A 231 -7.96 -22.95 8.69
C ILE A 231 -6.61 -23.65 8.52
N LYS A 232 -5.96 -23.48 7.39
CA LYS A 232 -4.57 -23.90 7.21
C LYS A 232 -3.65 -23.03 8.05
N TYR A 233 -2.90 -23.63 8.98
CA TYR A 233 -1.98 -22.90 9.86
C TYR A 233 -0.71 -23.71 10.13
N PRO A 234 0.47 -23.24 9.66
CA PRO A 234 1.73 -23.90 9.93
C PRO A 234 2.15 -23.64 11.38
N MET A 235 1.84 -24.55 12.29
CA MET A 235 2.26 -24.46 13.69
C MET A 235 3.78 -24.63 13.82
N ALA A 236 4.35 -24.15 14.92
CA ALA A 236 5.79 -24.23 15.17
C ALA A 236 6.32 -25.67 15.06
N GLY A 237 7.37 -25.86 14.24
CA GLY A 237 7.98 -27.18 14.00
C GLY A 237 7.24 -28.08 13.00
N MET A 238 6.13 -27.60 12.41
CA MET A 238 5.38 -28.33 11.38
C MET A 238 5.67 -27.79 9.97
N ASP A 239 5.19 -28.53 8.97
CA ASP A 239 5.32 -28.13 7.57
C ASP A 239 4.56 -26.81 7.29
N SER A 240 5.17 -25.95 6.48
CA SER A 240 4.55 -24.73 5.96
C SER A 240 4.13 -24.90 4.51
N GLU A 241 3.43 -23.91 3.97
CA GLU A 241 3.15 -23.84 2.55
C GLU A 241 4.42 -23.81 1.71
N GLU A 242 4.36 -24.43 0.53
CA GLU A 242 5.37 -24.31 -0.52
C GLU A 242 4.93 -23.24 -1.52
N VAL A 243 5.71 -22.16 -1.64
CA VAL A 243 5.36 -21.03 -2.49
C VAL A 243 6.17 -21.05 -3.79
N SER A 244 5.51 -20.70 -4.88
CA SER A 244 6.14 -20.42 -6.17
C SER A 244 5.60 -19.12 -6.76
N ILE A 245 6.35 -18.50 -7.68
CA ILE A 245 5.96 -17.27 -8.37
C ILE A 245 5.73 -17.60 -9.84
N GLY A 246 4.50 -17.37 -10.32
CA GLY A 246 4.13 -17.43 -11.73
C GLY A 246 4.16 -16.04 -12.35
N ILE A 247 4.50 -15.95 -13.63
CA ILE A 247 4.39 -14.75 -14.47
C ILE A 247 3.42 -15.06 -15.59
N PHE A 248 2.25 -14.43 -15.56
CA PHE A 248 1.24 -14.54 -16.61
C PHE A 248 1.40 -13.42 -17.63
N ASN A 249 1.45 -13.77 -18.90
CA ASN A 249 1.47 -12.81 -20.02
C ASN A 249 0.05 -12.56 -20.52
N THR A 250 -0.42 -11.30 -20.49
CA THR A 250 -1.80 -10.94 -20.86
C THR A 250 -2.08 -11.09 -22.36
N ASP A 251 -1.07 -11.09 -23.22
CA ASP A 251 -1.23 -11.24 -24.67
C ASP A 251 -1.24 -12.73 -25.08
N SER A 252 -0.21 -13.49 -24.69
CA SER A 252 -0.09 -14.91 -25.02
C SER A 252 -0.98 -15.83 -24.18
N LYS A 253 -1.48 -15.37 -23.03
CA LYS A 253 -2.23 -16.17 -22.04
C LYS A 253 -1.44 -17.35 -21.45
N GLN A 254 -0.12 -17.28 -21.46
CA GLN A 254 0.76 -18.31 -20.94
C GLN A 254 1.35 -17.86 -19.59
N THR A 255 1.58 -18.84 -18.72
CA THR A 255 2.26 -18.66 -17.44
C THR A 255 3.62 -19.34 -17.46
N VAL A 256 4.63 -18.61 -16.99
CA VAL A 256 5.97 -19.14 -16.72
C VAL A 256 6.21 -19.09 -15.22
N TYR A 257 6.77 -20.15 -14.63
CA TYR A 257 7.12 -20.17 -13.22
C TYR A 257 8.62 -19.91 -13.02
N LEU A 258 8.97 -19.14 -11.98
CA LEU A 258 10.36 -18.86 -11.64
C LEU A 258 11.03 -20.11 -11.03
N GLU A 259 12.26 -20.37 -11.47
CA GLU A 259 13.12 -21.45 -10.93
C GLU A 259 13.81 -20.98 -9.64
N THR A 260 13.05 -20.86 -8.54
CA THR A 260 13.55 -20.33 -7.26
C THR A 260 14.44 -21.29 -6.47
N GLY A 261 14.58 -22.55 -6.95
CA GLY A 261 15.45 -23.55 -6.36
C GLY A 261 14.85 -24.29 -5.17
N LYS A 262 15.72 -24.97 -4.41
CA LYS A 262 15.36 -25.76 -3.23
C LYS A 262 16.15 -25.23 -2.00
N PRO A 263 15.66 -25.42 -0.77
CA PRO A 263 14.42 -26.13 -0.40
C PRO A 263 13.16 -25.35 -0.77
N ALA A 264 12.00 -26.01 -0.84
CA ALA A 264 10.74 -25.39 -1.28
C ALA A 264 10.02 -24.59 -0.18
N ASP A 265 10.39 -24.79 1.08
CA ASP A 265 9.87 -24.11 2.28
C ASP A 265 10.55 -22.75 2.57
N GLN A 266 11.33 -22.24 1.60
CA GLN A 266 11.92 -20.90 1.64
C GLN A 266 10.86 -19.80 1.49
N TYR A 267 11.18 -18.60 1.97
CA TYR A 267 10.33 -17.42 1.80
C TYR A 267 10.68 -16.67 0.52
N LEU A 268 9.67 -16.36 -0.29
CA LEU A 268 9.79 -15.59 -1.53
C LEU A 268 9.12 -14.24 -1.33
N THR A 269 9.90 -13.16 -1.24
CA THR A 269 9.39 -11.84 -0.90
C THR A 269 10.03 -10.74 -1.74
N ASN A 270 9.61 -9.49 -1.52
CA ASN A 270 10.17 -8.28 -2.10
C ASN A 270 10.28 -8.32 -3.64
N ILE A 271 9.19 -8.77 -4.27
CA ILE A 271 9.10 -8.85 -5.74
C ILE A 271 9.20 -7.44 -6.32
N ALA A 272 10.15 -7.23 -7.23
CA ALA A 272 10.34 -5.97 -7.93
C ALA A 272 10.58 -6.19 -9.41
N TRP A 273 9.88 -5.45 -10.26
CA TRP A 273 10.12 -5.46 -11.70
C TRP A 273 11.25 -4.51 -12.07
N ARG A 274 12.16 -4.95 -12.93
CA ARG A 274 13.02 -4.00 -13.64
C ARG A 274 12.15 -3.16 -14.58
N PRO A 275 12.43 -1.86 -14.76
CA PRO A 275 11.58 -0.99 -15.58
C PRO A 275 11.41 -1.44 -17.05
N ASP A 276 12.36 -2.22 -17.60
CA ASP A 276 12.27 -2.82 -18.95
C ASP A 276 11.49 -4.14 -19.00
N GLU A 277 11.03 -4.64 -17.85
CA GLU A 277 10.21 -5.85 -17.66
C GLU A 277 10.85 -7.19 -18.05
N ASN A 278 12.11 -7.19 -18.53
CA ASN A 278 12.81 -8.40 -18.93
C ASN A 278 13.34 -9.19 -17.73
N ILE A 279 13.42 -8.54 -16.57
CA ILE A 279 13.93 -9.10 -15.31
C ILE A 279 12.95 -8.80 -14.19
N ILE A 280 12.74 -9.80 -13.35
CA ILE A 280 12.05 -9.68 -12.07
C ILE A 280 13.01 -10.05 -10.95
N TYR A 281 13.01 -9.28 -9.88
CA TYR A 281 13.83 -9.52 -8.69
C TYR A 281 12.99 -10.08 -7.58
N VAL A 282 13.57 -11.03 -6.83
CA VAL A 282 12.93 -11.67 -5.68
C VAL A 282 13.96 -11.83 -4.57
N ALA A 283 13.62 -11.43 -3.37
CA ALA A 283 14.38 -11.82 -2.17
C ALA A 283 13.97 -13.24 -1.77
N VAL A 284 14.93 -14.13 -1.78
CA VAL A 284 14.78 -15.54 -1.36
C VAL A 284 15.42 -15.69 0.00
N LEU A 285 14.60 -15.87 1.05
CA LEU A 285 15.06 -15.99 2.43
C LEU A 285 14.92 -17.46 2.86
N ASN A 286 15.95 -17.99 3.52
CA ASN A 286 15.93 -19.36 4.03
C ASN A 286 14.93 -19.54 5.18
N ARG A 287 14.58 -20.80 5.49
CA ARG A 287 13.61 -21.15 6.55
C ARG A 287 14.02 -20.64 7.93
N GLU A 288 15.32 -20.61 8.23
CA GLU A 288 15.90 -20.09 9.47
C GLU A 288 15.87 -18.56 9.55
N GLN A 289 15.45 -17.87 8.48
CA GLN A 289 15.30 -16.43 8.40
C GLN A 289 16.60 -15.65 8.68
N ASN A 290 17.75 -16.20 8.37
CA ASN A 290 19.04 -15.60 8.67
C ASN A 290 19.97 -15.44 7.46
N HIS A 291 19.51 -15.88 6.28
CA HIS A 291 20.24 -15.78 5.02
C HIS A 291 19.28 -15.45 3.87
N MET A 292 19.38 -14.25 3.35
CA MET A 292 18.63 -13.75 2.19
C MET A 292 19.54 -13.66 0.96
N LYS A 293 19.02 -14.08 -0.18
CA LYS A 293 19.60 -13.88 -1.53
C LYS A 293 18.68 -13.00 -2.34
N PHE A 294 19.19 -11.89 -2.86
CA PHE A 294 18.45 -11.06 -3.80
C PHE A 294 18.75 -11.52 -5.21
N ASN A 295 17.79 -12.17 -5.82
CA ASN A 295 17.93 -12.90 -7.09
C ASN A 295 17.25 -12.18 -8.24
N ALA A 296 17.89 -12.21 -9.42
CA ALA A 296 17.35 -11.75 -10.70
C ALA A 296 16.92 -12.93 -11.55
N TYR A 297 15.69 -12.90 -12.06
CA TYR A 297 15.11 -13.94 -12.93
C TYR A 297 14.71 -13.37 -14.28
N ASN A 298 14.90 -14.16 -15.34
CA ASN A 298 14.41 -13.83 -16.67
C ASN A 298 12.88 -14.04 -16.72
N THR A 299 12.14 -13.03 -17.17
CA THR A 299 10.67 -13.04 -17.15
C THR A 299 10.05 -13.89 -18.26
N GLU A 300 10.79 -14.17 -19.35
CA GLU A 300 10.32 -14.96 -20.48
C GLU A 300 10.37 -16.48 -20.20
N ASN A 301 11.39 -16.95 -19.47
CA ASN A 301 11.61 -18.36 -19.25
C ASN A 301 11.70 -18.80 -17.78
N GLY A 302 11.61 -17.86 -16.83
CA GLY A 302 11.64 -18.11 -15.39
C GLY A 302 12.99 -18.47 -14.80
N LYS A 303 14.06 -18.54 -15.60
CA LYS A 303 15.38 -18.99 -15.15
C LYS A 303 16.09 -17.95 -14.30
N LEU A 304 16.79 -18.43 -13.28
CA LEU A 304 17.71 -17.63 -12.49
C LEU A 304 18.84 -17.09 -13.39
N ILE A 305 18.98 -15.77 -13.45
CA ILE A 305 20.10 -15.11 -14.14
C ILE A 305 21.31 -15.08 -13.20
N LYS A 306 21.11 -14.54 -11.99
CA LYS A 306 22.15 -14.48 -10.95
C LYS A 306 21.58 -14.06 -9.60
N THR A 307 22.34 -14.27 -8.54
CA THR A 307 22.19 -13.59 -7.24
C THR A 307 22.95 -12.27 -7.29
N LEU A 308 22.29 -11.13 -7.03
CA LEU A 308 22.93 -9.82 -7.05
C LEU A 308 23.80 -9.61 -5.80
N PHE A 309 23.20 -9.88 -4.65
CA PHE A 309 23.89 -9.83 -3.35
C PHE A 309 23.19 -10.74 -2.35
N GLU A 310 23.83 -10.96 -1.23
CA GLU A 310 23.31 -11.75 -0.10
C GLU A 310 23.38 -10.92 1.19
N GLU A 311 22.44 -11.16 2.09
CA GLU A 311 22.51 -10.68 3.47
C GLU A 311 22.46 -11.86 4.44
N ARG A 312 23.33 -11.84 5.42
CA ARG A 312 23.43 -12.87 6.46
C ARG A 312 23.55 -12.23 7.83
N HIS A 313 22.89 -12.81 8.81
CA HIS A 313 23.01 -12.40 10.19
C HIS A 313 22.92 -13.61 11.11
N THR A 314 23.58 -13.56 12.28
CA THR A 314 23.57 -14.67 13.24
C THR A 314 22.22 -14.87 13.93
N LYS A 315 21.34 -13.86 13.91
CA LYS A 315 20.00 -13.93 14.49
C LYS A 315 18.94 -14.01 13.39
N TYR A 316 18.75 -12.94 12.62
CA TYR A 316 17.75 -12.85 11.56
C TYR A 316 18.10 -11.79 10.51
N VAL A 317 17.57 -11.98 9.31
CA VAL A 317 17.52 -10.99 8.22
C VAL A 317 16.04 -10.77 7.89
N GLU A 318 15.63 -9.51 7.83
CA GLU A 318 14.23 -9.14 7.68
C GLU A 318 14.05 -8.16 6.50
N PRO A 319 13.95 -8.68 5.26
CA PRO A 319 13.73 -7.85 4.07
C PRO A 319 12.25 -7.44 4.00
N LEU A 320 11.94 -6.18 4.31
CA LEU A 320 10.56 -5.68 4.42
C LEU A 320 10.07 -4.95 3.15
N ASN A 321 10.98 -4.46 2.32
CA ASN A 321 10.62 -3.59 1.20
C ASN A 321 11.27 -4.05 -0.11
N PRO A 322 10.54 -4.00 -1.24
CA PRO A 322 11.11 -4.31 -2.55
C PRO A 322 12.16 -3.28 -2.98
N ALA A 323 13.00 -3.64 -3.93
CA ALA A 323 13.91 -2.72 -4.57
C ALA A 323 13.15 -1.59 -5.26
N LEU A 324 13.57 -0.34 -5.00
CA LEU A 324 12.98 0.86 -5.57
C LEU A 324 13.88 1.40 -6.68
N PHE A 325 13.47 1.25 -7.93
CA PHE A 325 14.23 1.75 -9.08
C PHE A 325 14.21 3.28 -9.12
N VAL A 326 15.37 3.88 -9.42
CA VAL A 326 15.50 5.34 -9.52
C VAL A 326 14.81 5.82 -10.80
N PRO A 327 13.84 6.74 -10.74
CA PRO A 327 13.16 7.26 -11.92
C PRO A 327 14.14 7.84 -12.92
N GLY A 328 13.96 7.52 -14.21
CA GLY A 328 14.86 7.96 -15.29
C GLY A 328 16.22 7.24 -15.35
N ASN A 329 16.48 6.31 -14.43
CA ASN A 329 17.70 5.50 -14.43
C ASN A 329 17.39 4.02 -14.13
N ASN A 330 17.21 3.23 -15.19
CA ASN A 330 16.86 1.81 -15.08
C ASN A 330 18.00 0.91 -14.57
N ASP A 331 19.18 1.47 -14.36
CA ASP A 331 20.38 0.72 -13.96
C ASP A 331 20.73 0.88 -12.48
N ARG A 332 19.91 1.63 -11.73
CA ARG A 332 20.11 1.85 -10.29
C ARG A 332 18.82 1.63 -9.51
N PHE A 333 18.97 1.04 -8.32
CA PHE A 333 17.87 0.88 -7.36
C PHE A 333 18.33 1.13 -5.93
N VAL A 334 17.39 1.49 -5.08
CA VAL A 334 17.58 1.64 -3.65
C VAL A 334 17.05 0.41 -2.93
N TRP A 335 17.86 -0.13 -2.03
CA TRP A 335 17.53 -1.25 -1.16
C TRP A 335 17.52 -0.79 0.29
N GLN A 336 16.53 -1.21 1.07
CA GLN A 336 16.42 -0.95 2.50
C GLN A 336 16.92 -2.17 3.28
N SER A 337 17.83 -1.96 4.25
CA SER A 337 18.46 -3.04 5.01
C SER A 337 18.85 -2.61 6.41
N ARG A 338 18.83 -3.57 7.35
CA ARG A 338 19.30 -3.43 8.74
C ARG A 338 20.71 -3.98 8.95
N ARG A 339 21.49 -4.19 7.91
CA ARG A 339 22.80 -4.87 7.97
C ARG A 339 23.83 -4.24 8.90
N ASP A 340 23.68 -2.97 9.25
CA ASP A 340 24.54 -2.22 10.17
C ASP A 340 23.88 -1.96 11.55
N GLY A 341 22.76 -2.64 11.85
CA GLY A 341 22.05 -2.58 13.13
C GLY A 341 20.82 -1.69 13.14
N TYR A 342 20.68 -0.78 12.17
CA TYR A 342 19.54 0.11 11.97
C TYR A 342 19.06 0.02 10.52
N THR A 343 17.78 0.35 10.28
CA THR A 343 17.22 0.34 8.94
C THR A 343 17.69 1.55 8.13
N HIS A 344 18.48 1.29 7.10
CA HIS A 344 19.07 2.32 6.24
C HIS A 344 18.89 2.02 4.76
N LEU A 345 19.13 3.05 3.92
CA LEU A 345 19.04 2.99 2.47
C LEU A 345 20.41 2.80 1.83
N TYR A 346 20.47 1.91 0.85
CA TYR A 346 21.66 1.54 0.10
C TYR A 346 21.38 1.63 -1.40
N LEU A 347 22.23 2.34 -2.14
CA LEU A 347 22.14 2.45 -3.59
C LEU A 347 22.97 1.36 -4.25
N TYR A 348 22.33 0.59 -5.11
CA TYR A 348 22.92 -0.48 -5.91
C TYR A 348 22.79 -0.19 -7.41
N ASP A 349 23.67 -0.75 -8.22
CA ASP A 349 23.43 -0.96 -9.63
C ASP A 349 22.75 -2.31 -9.91
N VAL A 350 22.22 -2.47 -11.13
CA VAL A 350 21.57 -3.73 -11.56
C VAL A 350 22.53 -4.90 -11.71
N SER A 351 23.85 -4.67 -11.61
CA SER A 351 24.84 -5.73 -11.51
C SER A 351 24.93 -6.31 -10.10
N GLY A 352 24.31 -5.68 -9.09
CA GLY A 352 24.41 -6.04 -7.69
C GLY A 352 25.59 -5.38 -6.97
N THR A 353 26.25 -4.42 -7.60
CA THR A 353 27.34 -3.66 -6.97
C THR A 353 26.75 -2.60 -6.04
N LEU A 354 27.18 -2.61 -4.77
CA LEU A 354 26.84 -1.54 -3.83
C LEU A 354 27.61 -0.27 -4.23
N LEU A 355 26.87 0.74 -4.68
CA LEU A 355 27.44 2.03 -5.07
C LEU A 355 27.65 2.95 -3.87
N LYS A 356 26.69 2.99 -2.93
CA LYS A 356 26.72 3.90 -1.79
C LYS A 356 25.76 3.49 -0.69
N GLN A 357 26.11 3.70 0.57
CA GLN A 357 25.17 3.80 1.68
C GLN A 357 24.62 5.23 1.71
N LEU A 358 23.32 5.40 1.56
CA LEU A 358 22.66 6.71 1.44
C LEU A 358 22.33 7.33 2.81
N THR A 359 21.99 6.49 3.80
CA THR A 359 21.69 6.93 5.17
C THR A 359 22.49 6.09 6.16
N LYS A 360 22.87 6.67 7.29
CA LYS A 360 23.64 5.99 8.35
C LYS A 360 23.48 6.67 9.70
N GLY A 361 23.66 5.93 10.78
CA GLY A 361 23.61 6.45 12.15
C GLY A 361 22.84 5.53 13.08
N ASN A 362 22.68 5.94 14.34
CA ASN A 362 21.94 5.19 15.35
C ASN A 362 20.45 5.57 15.34
N TRP A 363 19.81 5.47 14.19
CA TRP A 363 18.42 5.81 13.92
C TRP A 363 17.92 5.02 12.70
N GLU A 364 16.63 4.99 12.47
CA GLU A 364 16.01 4.17 11.44
C GLU A 364 15.26 5.02 10.40
N VAL A 365 15.35 4.62 9.14
CA VAL A 365 14.38 4.99 8.11
C VAL A 365 13.15 4.11 8.32
N THR A 366 12.02 4.71 8.68
CA THR A 366 10.78 3.99 8.97
C THR A 366 9.90 3.83 7.74
N ASP A 367 9.90 4.83 6.84
CA ASP A 367 9.14 4.81 5.60
C ASP A 367 9.90 5.48 4.45
N VAL A 368 9.63 5.04 3.22
CA VAL A 368 10.07 5.70 1.98
C VAL A 368 8.84 6.08 1.18
N TYR A 369 8.56 7.38 1.10
CA TYR A 369 7.39 7.90 0.39
C TYR A 369 7.55 7.92 -1.13
N GLY A 370 8.79 7.87 -1.63
CA GLY A 370 9.10 7.82 -3.05
C GLY A 370 10.17 8.79 -3.49
N PHE A 371 10.30 8.92 -4.79
CA PHE A 371 11.28 9.81 -5.43
C PHE A 371 10.64 11.11 -5.89
N SER A 372 11.48 12.15 -6.05
CA SER A 372 11.12 13.29 -6.90
C SER A 372 10.96 12.84 -8.36
N SER A 373 10.19 13.60 -9.16
CA SER A 373 9.91 13.25 -10.56
C SER A 373 11.15 13.15 -11.44
N ASP A 374 12.23 13.88 -11.08
CA ASP A 374 13.54 13.84 -11.77
C ASP A 374 14.48 12.75 -11.23
N GLY A 375 14.03 11.95 -10.23
CA GLY A 375 14.82 10.89 -9.62
C GLY A 375 16.00 11.36 -8.76
N LYS A 376 16.11 12.67 -8.48
CA LYS A 376 17.24 13.24 -7.75
C LYS A 376 17.14 13.08 -6.24
N TYR A 377 15.91 13.12 -5.71
CA TYR A 377 15.64 13.08 -4.28
C TYR A 377 14.77 11.89 -3.90
N ILE A 378 14.97 11.41 -2.68
CA ILE A 378 14.06 10.49 -2.00
C ILE A 378 13.41 11.24 -0.85
N TYR A 379 12.09 11.08 -0.69
CA TYR A 379 11.35 11.54 0.49
C TYR A 379 11.11 10.34 1.40
N LEU A 380 11.48 10.50 2.65
CA LEU A 380 11.45 9.42 3.63
C LEU A 380 11.03 9.92 5.02
N GLN A 381 10.59 9.01 5.86
CA GLN A 381 10.39 9.26 7.28
C GLN A 381 11.51 8.58 8.06
N ALA A 382 11.96 9.23 9.14
CA ALA A 382 12.99 8.68 10.01
C ALA A 382 12.87 9.23 11.45
N ASN A 383 13.38 8.47 12.41
CA ASN A 383 13.45 8.88 13.82
C ASN A 383 14.84 9.43 14.20
N LYS A 384 15.43 10.25 13.31
CA LYS A 384 16.83 10.67 13.40
C LYS A 384 17.13 11.57 14.59
N GLU A 385 16.23 12.50 14.91
CA GLU A 385 16.45 13.47 15.99
C GLU A 385 16.07 12.91 17.37
N SER A 386 15.09 12.00 17.41
CA SER A 386 14.62 11.37 18.65
C SER A 386 14.00 9.99 18.34
N PRO A 387 14.18 8.95 19.17
CA PRO A 387 13.60 7.64 18.96
C PRO A 387 12.05 7.59 18.89
N ILE A 388 11.38 8.63 19.39
CA ILE A 388 9.92 8.73 19.46
C ILE A 388 9.35 9.77 18.51
N ASP A 389 10.19 10.56 17.84
CA ASP A 389 9.77 11.58 16.88
C ASP A 389 10.09 11.10 15.46
N PHE A 390 9.10 11.17 14.60
CA PHE A 390 9.18 10.69 13.22
C PHE A 390 9.01 11.87 12.25
N ASP A 391 10.12 12.34 11.72
CA ASP A 391 10.15 13.49 10.83
C ASP A 391 10.29 13.08 9.36
N ILE A 392 9.83 13.97 8.47
CA ILE A 392 9.97 13.81 7.02
C ILE A 392 11.25 14.47 6.55
N TYR A 393 12.05 13.71 5.81
CA TYR A 393 13.32 14.15 5.26
C TYR A 393 13.33 14.06 3.74
N ARG A 394 14.14 14.90 3.14
CA ARG A 394 14.54 14.83 1.73
C ARG A 394 16.01 14.43 1.66
N LEU A 395 16.28 13.34 0.96
CA LEU A 395 17.61 12.77 0.76
C LEU A 395 18.06 13.00 -0.70
N ASP A 396 19.17 13.67 -0.90
CA ASP A 396 19.81 13.78 -2.23
C ASP A 396 20.60 12.50 -2.52
N ILE A 397 20.28 11.81 -3.62
CA ILE A 397 20.85 10.49 -3.94
C ILE A 397 22.34 10.57 -4.27
N GLU A 398 22.77 11.62 -4.99
CA GLU A 398 24.15 11.74 -5.42
C GLU A 398 25.09 12.18 -4.29
N SER A 399 24.68 13.11 -3.46
CA SER A 399 25.49 13.59 -2.33
C SER A 399 25.27 12.81 -1.02
N ALA A 400 24.19 12.03 -0.92
CA ALA A 400 23.69 11.40 0.31
C ALA A 400 23.40 12.42 1.44
N LYS A 401 23.08 13.66 1.08
CA LYS A 401 22.73 14.71 2.03
C LYS A 401 21.26 14.62 2.40
N LEU A 402 21.02 14.49 3.70
CA LEU A 402 19.69 14.51 4.30
C LEU A 402 19.35 15.95 4.77
N SER A 403 18.17 16.44 4.44
CA SER A 403 17.67 17.79 4.78
C SER A 403 16.21 17.77 5.17
#